data_ce7578005144e88bc6a96a1eafbda5d5
#
_entry.id   ce7578005144e88bc6a96a1eafbda5d5
#
_cell.length_a   1.000
_cell.length_b   1.000
_cell.length_c   1.000
_cell.angle_alpha   90.00
_cell.angle_beta   90.00
_cell.angle_gamma   90.00
#
_symmetry.space_group_name_H-M   'P 1'
#
loop_
_entity.id
_entity.type
_entity.pdbx_description
1 polymer ?
#
loop_
_entity_poly.entity_id
_entity_poly.type
_entity_poly.pdbx_seq_one_letter_code
_entity_poly.pdbx_strand_id
1 'polypeptide(L)'
;NNSTLLVRGNETELAFGDDSLLYTIPGVTYTQMNSDSNDICFRIPIDAGTCDNCATIHMYQDNEGQNGKIQYISDISIIESEASSNDEIGPEIYLSQNGNTIREGSAIIPGVDLTISLNDSSGINLMETIGHGIRYAFDDDDLTLIAGDEFIYETCSQGTVQIPVDLGNSPHSFHFYLEAWDGVNNKSTIDLNLDVLGTPPKNELLLSKVYPFPNPFSSGTHFTMFVSDIPTTITITVYSLMGAKVIELKDTAEEPFFTIPWDGKSKSGSSIANGAYFYHVKAEKEGKS
;
A
#
# COMPACT_ATOMS: atom_id res chain seq x y z
N ASN A 1 -11.73 -4.36 21.08
CA ASN A 1 -11.84 -2.92 21.36
C ASN A 1 -10.80 -2.21 20.52
N ASN A 2 -11.22 -1.50 19.50
CA ASN A 2 -10.33 -0.64 18.74
C ASN A 2 -10.12 0.65 19.54
N SER A 3 -8.91 0.93 19.93
CA SER A 3 -8.56 2.20 20.57
C SER A 3 -7.79 3.03 19.54
N THR A 4 -8.27 4.22 19.28
CA THR A 4 -7.57 5.19 18.41
C THR A 4 -6.86 6.19 19.29
N LEU A 5 -5.57 6.36 19.11
CA LEU A 5 -4.79 7.41 19.74
C LEU A 5 -4.59 8.55 18.73
N LEU A 6 -5.06 9.72 19.12
CA LEU A 6 -4.76 10.94 18.40
C LEU A 6 -3.74 11.73 19.22
N VAL A 7 -2.54 11.89 18.71
CA VAL A 7 -1.54 12.78 19.28
C VAL A 7 -1.67 14.13 18.58
N ARG A 8 -2.06 15.16 19.34
CA ARG A 8 -2.00 16.54 18.87
C ARG A 8 -0.87 17.23 19.62
N GLY A 9 0.11 17.74 18.90
CA GLY A 9 1.02 18.73 19.45
C GLY A 9 0.26 20.05 19.67
N ASN A 10 0.67 20.81 20.65
CA ASN A 10 0.26 22.21 20.72
C ASN A 10 0.84 22.96 19.51
N GLU A 11 0.13 24.01 19.14
CA GLU A 11 0.59 24.94 18.10
C GLU A 11 2.03 25.35 18.40
N THR A 12 2.94 24.95 17.52
CA THR A 12 4.34 25.37 17.61
C THR A 12 4.49 26.60 16.75
N GLU A 13 4.90 27.69 17.36
CA GLU A 13 5.15 28.96 16.67
C GLU A 13 6.50 28.83 15.95
N LEU A 14 6.50 28.75 14.62
CA LEU A 14 7.69 28.88 13.80
C LEU A 14 7.82 30.35 13.38
N ALA A 15 8.85 31.01 13.86
CA ALA A 15 9.17 32.37 13.44
C ALA A 15 9.92 32.36 12.10
N PHE A 16 9.28 32.84 11.03
CA PHE A 16 9.95 33.21 9.78
C PHE A 16 10.06 34.71 9.69
N GLY A 17 11.19 35.26 10.06
CA GLY A 17 11.40 36.71 10.11
C GLY A 17 10.55 37.37 11.20
N ASP A 18 9.80 38.43 10.84
CA ASP A 18 8.92 39.16 11.76
C ASP A 18 7.50 38.54 11.85
N ASP A 19 7.20 37.48 11.09
CA ASP A 19 5.92 36.79 11.08
C ASP A 19 6.05 35.43 11.79
N SER A 20 5.24 35.21 12.82
CA SER A 20 5.11 33.93 13.49
C SER A 20 3.98 33.12 12.82
N LEU A 21 4.29 31.91 12.35
CA LEU A 21 3.31 30.96 11.87
C LEU A 21 3.03 29.92 12.97
N LEU A 22 1.78 29.80 13.35
CA LEU A 22 1.33 28.75 14.25
C LEU A 22 1.21 27.41 13.47
N TYR A 23 1.92 26.38 13.94
CA TYR A 23 1.79 25.03 13.42
C TYR A 23 1.03 24.16 14.42
N THR A 24 0.01 23.52 13.92
CA THR A 24 -0.60 22.39 14.64
C THR A 24 0.05 21.12 14.12
N ILE A 25 0.70 20.33 14.97
CA ILE A 25 1.11 18.98 14.59
C ILE A 25 -0.15 18.22 14.27
N PRO A 26 -0.33 17.68 13.04
CA PRO A 26 -1.52 16.94 12.70
C PRO A 26 -1.67 15.76 13.65
N GLY A 27 -2.89 15.38 13.92
CA GLY A 27 -3.16 14.23 14.78
C GLY A 27 -2.59 12.99 14.16
N VAL A 28 -1.79 12.25 14.92
CA VAL A 28 -1.33 10.93 14.54
C VAL A 28 -2.36 9.93 15.04
N THR A 29 -3.04 9.25 14.13
CA THR A 29 -4.00 8.20 14.48
C THR A 29 -3.28 6.85 14.54
N TYR A 30 -3.32 6.21 15.70
CA TYR A 30 -2.80 4.87 15.89
C TYR A 30 -3.94 3.92 16.24
N THR A 31 -4.09 2.86 15.45
CA THR A 31 -5.05 1.79 15.73
C THR A 31 -4.30 0.57 16.24
N GLN A 32 -4.48 0.26 17.52
CA GLN A 32 -3.88 -0.94 18.10
C GLN A 32 -4.69 -2.17 17.68
N MET A 33 -4.09 -3.08 16.95
CA MET A 33 -4.74 -4.31 16.50
C MET A 33 -4.65 -5.48 17.49
N ASN A 34 -3.80 -5.42 18.54
CA ASN A 34 -3.61 -6.49 19.50
C ASN A 34 -4.01 -6.07 20.92
N SER A 35 -4.89 -6.86 21.53
CA SER A 35 -5.42 -6.67 22.88
C SER A 35 -4.43 -6.93 24.02
N ASP A 36 -3.23 -7.39 23.74
CA ASP A 36 -2.30 -7.91 24.74
C ASP A 36 -1.15 -6.96 25.12
N SER A 37 -0.93 -5.87 24.40
CA SER A 37 0.00 -4.81 24.80
C SER A 37 -0.73 -3.48 24.91
N ASN A 38 -0.49 -2.78 26.03
CA ASN A 38 -1.01 -1.42 26.24
C ASN A 38 -0.02 -0.35 25.76
N ASP A 39 1.03 -0.76 25.06
CA ASP A 39 2.07 0.14 24.61
C ASP A 39 1.72 0.70 23.23
N ILE A 40 1.67 2.02 23.13
CA ILE A 40 1.47 2.78 21.92
C ILE A 40 2.79 3.45 21.61
N CYS A 41 3.27 3.27 20.40
CA CYS A 41 4.54 3.83 19.97
C CYS A 41 4.36 4.63 18.68
N PHE A 42 4.94 5.81 18.67
CA PHE A 42 5.07 6.67 17.48
C PHE A 42 6.34 7.50 17.63
N ARG A 43 6.83 8.08 16.55
CA ARG A 43 7.96 8.98 16.55
C ARG A 43 7.50 10.38 16.18
N ILE A 44 8.06 11.36 16.87
CA ILE A 44 7.79 12.76 16.61
C ILE A 44 8.83 13.24 15.59
N PRO A 45 8.41 13.76 14.43
CA PRO A 45 9.34 14.30 13.44
C PRO A 45 10.17 15.46 13.97
N ILE A 46 11.36 15.65 13.41
CA ILE A 46 12.28 16.74 13.79
C ILE A 46 11.64 18.12 13.59
N ASP A 47 10.70 18.25 12.65
CA ASP A 47 9.97 19.47 12.35
C ASP A 47 9.06 19.92 13.50
N ALA A 48 8.71 19.02 14.41
CA ALA A 48 7.94 19.38 15.61
C ALA A 48 8.70 20.34 16.53
N GLY A 49 10.02 20.42 16.36
CA GLY A 49 10.87 21.23 17.20
C GLY A 49 10.90 20.77 18.67
N THR A 50 11.60 21.52 19.48
CA THR A 50 11.65 21.27 20.93
C THR A 50 10.76 22.26 21.66
N CYS A 51 10.09 21.79 22.69
CA CYS A 51 9.30 22.67 23.53
C CYS A 51 9.18 22.16 24.96
N ASP A 52 8.96 23.05 25.89
CA ASP A 52 8.76 22.72 27.31
C ASP A 52 7.28 22.82 27.66
N ASN A 53 6.70 21.69 28.11
CA ASN A 53 5.30 21.57 28.50
C ASN A 53 4.26 22.00 27.43
N CYS A 54 4.57 21.80 26.15
CA CYS A 54 3.73 22.27 25.05
C CYS A 54 2.91 21.19 24.37
N ALA A 55 3.27 19.91 24.52
CA ALA A 55 2.59 18.82 23.83
C ALA A 55 1.47 18.21 24.66
N THR A 56 0.42 17.75 23.99
CA THR A 56 -0.71 17.06 24.60
C THR A 56 -1.05 15.82 23.82
N ILE A 57 -1.22 14.70 24.52
CA ILE A 57 -1.67 13.44 23.94
C ILE A 57 -3.16 13.26 24.24
N HIS A 58 -3.97 13.08 23.20
CA HIS A 58 -5.38 12.80 23.30
C HIS A 58 -5.64 11.35 22.92
N MET A 59 -6.26 10.59 23.80
CA MET A 59 -6.68 9.22 23.55
C MET A 59 -8.19 9.12 23.42
N TYR A 60 -8.64 8.57 22.31
CA TYR A 60 -10.04 8.30 22.03
C TYR A 60 -10.28 6.80 22.07
N GLN A 61 -11.29 6.36 22.77
CA GLN A 61 -11.76 4.99 22.72
C GLN A 61 -13.03 4.96 21.87
N ASP A 62 -12.98 4.38 20.70
CA ASP A 62 -14.15 4.15 19.88
C ASP A 62 -14.86 2.88 20.37
N ASN A 63 -16.05 3.05 20.90
CA ASN A 63 -16.97 1.98 21.26
C ASN A 63 -18.19 2.07 20.31
N GLU A 64 -18.05 1.60 19.07
CA GLU A 64 -19.14 1.38 18.11
C GLU A 64 -20.32 2.39 18.25
N GLY A 65 -20.03 3.68 18.01
CA GLY A 65 -21.06 4.73 17.96
C GLY A 65 -21.53 5.28 19.31
N GLN A 66 -20.86 4.99 20.40
CA GLN A 66 -21.06 5.69 21.69
C GLN A 66 -19.86 6.63 21.93
N ASN A 67 -20.13 7.87 22.35
CA ASN A 67 -19.13 8.89 22.64
C ASN A 67 -17.99 8.33 23.49
N GLY A 68 -16.85 8.09 22.86
CA GLY A 68 -15.68 7.50 23.49
C GLY A 68 -15.16 8.39 24.62
N LYS A 69 -14.61 7.76 25.64
CA LYS A 69 -13.98 8.47 26.74
C LYS A 69 -12.68 9.10 26.23
N ILE A 70 -12.63 10.42 26.19
CA ILE A 70 -11.40 11.16 25.89
C ILE A 70 -10.55 11.14 27.14
N GLN A 71 -9.34 10.63 27.02
CA GLN A 71 -8.31 10.80 28.04
C GLN A 71 -7.19 11.61 27.41
N TYR A 72 -6.73 12.66 28.07
CA TYR A 72 -5.61 13.46 27.59
C TYR A 72 -4.50 13.52 28.64
N ILE A 73 -3.27 13.63 28.16
CA ILE A 73 -2.09 13.89 28.96
C ILE A 73 -1.54 15.21 28.44
N SER A 74 -1.46 16.22 29.30
CA SER A 74 -0.93 17.55 28.98
C SER A 74 0.47 17.75 29.58
N ASP A 75 1.06 18.88 29.27
CA ASP A 75 2.33 19.34 29.83
C ASP A 75 3.51 18.39 29.50
N ILE A 76 3.50 17.80 28.31
CA ILE A 76 4.60 16.95 27.80
C ILE A 76 5.62 17.85 27.14
N SER A 77 6.89 17.68 27.51
CA SER A 77 8.00 18.35 26.85
C SER A 77 8.52 17.51 25.68
N ILE A 78 8.77 18.15 24.54
CA ILE A 78 9.48 17.57 23.41
C ILE A 78 10.95 17.97 23.54
N ILE A 79 11.82 16.98 23.69
CA ILE A 79 13.26 17.18 23.85
C ILE A 79 14.00 16.64 22.62
N GLU A 80 15.09 17.30 22.25
CA GLU A 80 15.96 16.82 21.19
C GLU A 80 16.61 15.48 21.57
N SER A 81 16.62 14.54 20.62
CA SER A 81 17.29 13.24 20.79
C SER A 81 18.63 13.25 20.03
N GLU A 82 19.72 12.89 20.72
CA GLU A 82 21.03 12.75 20.06
C GLU A 82 21.08 11.55 19.08
N ALA A 83 20.08 10.66 19.10
CA ALA A 83 20.10 9.42 18.34
C ALA A 83 19.68 9.53 16.87
N SER A 84 19.11 10.66 16.45
CA SER A 84 18.52 10.82 15.10
C SER A 84 19.50 11.30 14.02
N SER A 85 20.75 11.61 14.36
CA SER A 85 21.63 12.42 13.49
C SER A 85 22.34 11.68 12.35
N ASN A 86 22.15 10.38 12.16
CA ASN A 86 22.89 9.57 11.18
C ASN A 86 22.01 8.89 10.13
N ASP A 87 20.72 9.19 10.07
CA ASP A 87 19.82 8.64 9.07
C ASP A 87 19.82 9.55 7.84
N GLU A 88 20.20 9.00 6.69
CA GLU A 88 20.27 9.71 5.40
C GLU A 88 19.37 9.05 4.35
N ILE A 89 18.53 8.08 4.77
CA ILE A 89 17.71 7.27 3.85
C ILE A 89 16.24 7.52 4.21
N GLY A 90 15.46 7.92 3.24
CA GLY A 90 14.03 8.11 3.44
C GLY A 90 13.25 6.78 3.51
N PRO A 91 11.95 6.84 3.83
CA PRO A 91 11.17 5.66 4.15
C PRO A 91 11.09 4.66 3.00
N GLU A 92 11.14 3.36 3.34
CA GLU A 92 10.80 2.31 2.39
C GLU A 92 9.32 2.39 2.05
N ILE A 93 9.00 2.42 0.75
CA ILE A 93 7.63 2.56 0.26
C ILE A 93 7.22 1.28 -0.46
N TYR A 94 6.12 0.69 -0.03
CA TYR A 94 5.50 -0.47 -0.69
C TYR A 94 4.09 -0.10 -1.12
N LEU A 95 3.82 -0.27 -2.41
CA LEU A 95 2.52 -0.02 -3.00
C LEU A 95 1.83 -1.35 -3.31
N SER A 96 0.56 -1.47 -2.92
CA SER A 96 -0.23 -2.67 -3.18
C SER A 96 -1.71 -2.34 -3.43
N GLN A 97 -2.42 -3.28 -4.05
CA GLN A 97 -3.88 -3.24 -4.20
C GLN A 97 -4.42 -4.66 -3.98
N ASN A 98 -5.39 -4.83 -3.10
CA ASN A 98 -5.90 -6.15 -2.69
C ASN A 98 -4.78 -7.13 -2.31
N GLY A 99 -3.76 -6.67 -1.58
CA GLY A 99 -2.62 -7.48 -1.15
C GLY A 99 -1.60 -7.84 -2.25
N ASN A 100 -1.82 -7.41 -3.50
CA ASN A 100 -0.88 -7.61 -4.60
C ASN A 100 0.05 -6.42 -4.75
N THR A 101 1.36 -6.66 -4.77
CA THR A 101 2.35 -5.60 -4.96
C THR A 101 2.21 -4.95 -6.33
N ILE A 102 2.17 -3.63 -6.35
CA ILE A 102 2.13 -2.80 -7.55
C ILE A 102 3.55 -2.38 -7.93
N ARG A 103 3.85 -2.46 -9.21
CA ARG A 103 5.14 -2.11 -9.82
C ARG A 103 4.91 -1.45 -11.17
N GLU A 104 5.98 -0.99 -11.81
CA GLU A 104 5.95 -0.45 -13.17
C GLU A 104 5.15 -1.37 -14.13
N GLY A 105 4.20 -0.81 -14.83
CA GLY A 105 3.31 -1.52 -15.76
C GLY A 105 2.27 -2.41 -15.10
N SER A 106 2.08 -2.34 -13.78
CA SER A 106 1.02 -3.08 -13.11
C SER A 106 -0.36 -2.55 -13.51
N ALA A 107 -1.34 -3.45 -13.49
CA ALA A 107 -2.72 -3.09 -13.72
C ALA A 107 -3.43 -2.76 -12.39
N ILE A 108 -4.22 -1.70 -12.41
CA ILE A 108 -5.01 -1.20 -11.27
C ILE A 108 -6.49 -1.46 -11.52
N ILE A 109 -7.19 -1.87 -10.47
CA ILE A 109 -8.64 -2.05 -10.47
C ILE A 109 -9.28 -0.71 -10.09
N PRO A 110 -10.10 -0.11 -10.97
CA PRO A 110 -10.83 1.11 -10.64
C PRO A 110 -11.77 0.93 -9.45
N GLY A 111 -11.86 1.95 -8.59
CA GLY A 111 -12.75 1.93 -7.44
C GLY A 111 -12.29 1.04 -6.28
N VAL A 112 -11.06 0.54 -6.34
CA VAL A 112 -10.38 -0.14 -5.24
C VAL A 112 -9.18 0.68 -4.83
N ASP A 113 -9.07 0.99 -3.55
CA ASP A 113 -8.00 1.84 -3.03
C ASP A 113 -6.63 1.21 -3.17
N LEU A 114 -5.62 2.05 -3.40
CA LEU A 114 -4.22 1.67 -3.28
C LEU A 114 -3.82 1.71 -1.80
N THR A 115 -3.13 0.67 -1.35
CA THR A 115 -2.52 0.63 -0.02
C THR A 115 -1.05 0.99 -0.13
N ILE A 116 -0.66 2.03 0.59
CA ILE A 116 0.74 2.41 0.76
C ILE A 116 1.17 1.95 2.14
N SER A 117 2.24 1.16 2.19
CA SER A 117 2.90 0.80 3.44
C SER A 117 4.24 1.52 3.50
N LEU A 118 4.50 2.22 4.59
CA LEU A 118 5.73 2.95 4.85
C LEU A 118 6.44 2.34 6.04
N ASN A 119 7.77 2.23 5.95
CA ASN A 119 8.60 1.75 7.04
C ASN A 119 9.89 2.57 7.12
N ASP A 120 10.17 3.13 8.31
CA ASP A 120 11.40 3.86 8.59
C ASP A 120 11.76 3.84 10.06
N SER A 121 13.02 3.62 10.38
CA SER A 121 13.50 3.59 11.77
C SER A 121 13.39 4.93 12.49
N SER A 122 13.41 6.04 11.76
CA SER A 122 13.23 7.40 12.24
C SER A 122 11.76 7.80 12.36
N GLY A 123 10.84 6.91 11.94
CA GLY A 123 9.40 7.15 11.86
C GLY A 123 9.00 7.85 10.56
N ILE A 124 7.71 8.09 10.41
CA ILE A 124 7.14 8.74 9.22
C ILE A 124 6.77 10.17 9.58
N ASN A 125 7.17 11.12 8.74
CA ASN A 125 6.80 12.51 8.91
C ASN A 125 5.37 12.72 8.38
N LEU A 126 4.45 12.96 9.30
CA LEU A 126 3.04 13.22 9.01
C LEU A 126 2.67 14.69 9.19
N MET A 127 3.67 15.55 9.36
CA MET A 127 3.43 16.99 9.47
C MET A 127 3.03 17.55 8.12
N GLU A 128 1.89 18.22 8.07
CA GLU A 128 1.36 18.86 6.86
C GLU A 128 2.07 20.17 6.53
N THR A 129 3.35 20.27 6.87
CA THR A 129 4.16 21.45 6.60
C THR A 129 4.56 21.55 5.13
N ILE A 130 4.93 22.74 4.68
CA ILE A 130 5.37 22.97 3.31
C ILE A 130 6.59 22.08 3.01
N GLY A 131 6.40 21.14 2.08
CA GLY A 131 7.44 20.22 1.60
C GLY A 131 7.52 18.88 2.30
N HIS A 132 6.81 18.63 3.39
CA HIS A 132 6.83 17.37 4.12
C HIS A 132 5.45 16.70 4.16
N GLY A 133 5.38 15.47 4.67
CA GLY A 133 4.18 14.65 4.70
C GLY A 133 4.13 13.66 3.53
N ILE A 134 3.03 12.94 3.42
CA ILE A 134 2.78 11.98 2.35
C ILE A 134 1.96 12.66 1.26
N ARG A 135 2.46 12.67 0.03
CA ARG A 135 1.79 13.31 -1.10
C ARG A 135 1.79 12.41 -2.32
N TYR A 136 0.74 12.48 -3.09
CA TYR A 136 0.63 11.74 -4.34
C TYR A 136 -0.02 12.57 -5.45
N ALA A 137 0.17 12.13 -6.68
CA ALA A 137 -0.52 12.65 -7.84
C ALA A 137 -0.81 11.53 -8.85
N PHE A 138 -1.86 11.72 -9.62
CA PHE A 138 -2.16 10.95 -10.82
C PHE A 138 -1.94 11.85 -12.03
N ASP A 139 -1.21 11.35 -13.02
CA ASP A 139 -0.83 12.10 -14.22
C ASP A 139 -0.15 13.45 -13.91
N ASP A 140 -0.60 14.52 -14.54
CA ASP A 140 -0.09 15.88 -14.35
C ASP A 140 -0.87 16.68 -13.28
N ASP A 141 -1.65 16.01 -12.42
CA ASP A 141 -2.39 16.66 -11.36
C ASP A 141 -1.46 17.26 -10.30
N ASP A 142 -1.96 18.26 -9.58
CA ASP A 142 -1.28 18.82 -8.43
C ASP A 142 -1.12 17.75 -7.33
N LEU A 143 -0.01 17.81 -6.60
CA LEU A 143 0.25 16.90 -5.48
C LEU A 143 -0.81 17.03 -4.40
N THR A 144 -1.52 15.96 -4.15
CA THR A 144 -2.50 15.83 -3.07
C THR A 144 -1.80 15.40 -1.79
N LEU A 145 -1.96 16.18 -0.73
CA LEU A 145 -1.48 15.84 0.61
C LEU A 145 -2.45 14.85 1.26
N ILE A 146 -1.92 13.79 1.83
CA ILE A 146 -2.66 12.85 2.68
C ILE A 146 -2.65 13.40 4.10
N ALA A 147 -3.82 13.54 4.70
CA ALA A 147 -3.93 14.01 6.08
C ALA A 147 -3.25 13.01 7.05
N GLY A 148 -2.55 13.54 8.06
CA GLY A 148 -1.78 12.72 8.98
C GLY A 148 -2.64 11.73 9.79
N ASP A 149 -3.92 12.03 10.00
CA ASP A 149 -4.89 11.17 10.68
C ASP A 149 -5.43 10.02 9.80
N GLU A 150 -5.15 10.04 8.51
CA GLU A 150 -5.45 8.92 7.61
C GLU A 150 -4.36 7.84 7.66
N PHE A 151 -3.16 8.16 8.17
CA PHE A 151 -2.07 7.21 8.32
C PHE A 151 -2.24 6.38 9.59
N ILE A 152 -2.24 5.06 9.46
CA ILE A 152 -2.43 4.12 10.56
C ILE A 152 -1.10 3.48 10.91
N TYR A 153 -0.55 3.79 12.09
CA TYR A 153 0.64 3.12 12.60
C TYR A 153 0.36 1.68 13.01
N GLU A 154 1.19 0.75 12.56
CA GLU A 154 1.24 -0.63 13.02
C GLU A 154 2.31 -0.85 14.09
N THR A 155 3.42 -0.13 13.95
CA THR A 155 4.54 -0.07 14.89
C THR A 155 5.05 1.37 15.00
N CYS A 156 6.10 1.64 15.81
CA CYS A 156 6.71 2.98 15.89
C CYS A 156 7.33 3.48 14.58
N SER A 157 7.62 2.56 13.67
CA SER A 157 8.38 2.81 12.45
C SER A 157 7.64 2.43 11.17
N GLN A 158 6.48 1.81 11.30
CA GLN A 158 5.72 1.28 10.16
C GLN A 158 4.25 1.61 10.30
N GLY A 159 3.61 1.87 9.17
CA GLY A 159 2.18 2.05 9.08
C GLY A 159 1.69 2.07 7.64
N THR A 160 0.40 2.26 7.49
CA THR A 160 -0.28 2.20 6.20
C THR A 160 -1.24 3.36 6.01
N VAL A 161 -1.47 3.70 4.74
CA VAL A 161 -2.51 4.64 4.32
C VAL A 161 -3.18 4.14 3.04
N GLN A 162 -4.44 4.51 2.85
CA GLN A 162 -5.22 4.17 1.66
C GLN A 162 -5.33 5.41 0.75
N ILE A 163 -5.14 5.21 -0.56
CA ILE A 163 -5.39 6.24 -1.57
C ILE A 163 -6.57 5.79 -2.41
N PRO A 164 -7.65 6.59 -2.47
CA PRO A 164 -8.79 6.28 -3.32
C PRO A 164 -8.40 6.40 -4.80
N VAL A 165 -8.81 5.41 -5.61
CA VAL A 165 -8.56 5.38 -7.05
C VAL A 165 -9.85 5.67 -7.80
N ASP A 166 -10.04 6.91 -8.23
CA ASP A 166 -11.16 7.33 -9.08
C ASP A 166 -10.65 7.76 -10.47
N LEU A 167 -10.13 6.81 -11.22
CA LEU A 167 -9.56 7.03 -12.57
C LEU A 167 -10.54 6.65 -13.70
N GLY A 168 -11.83 6.49 -13.38
CA GLY A 168 -12.81 6.02 -14.32
C GLY A 168 -12.67 4.54 -14.68
N ASN A 169 -13.52 4.06 -15.59
CA ASN A 169 -13.63 2.64 -15.91
C ASN A 169 -13.17 2.29 -17.33
N SER A 170 -12.59 3.24 -18.07
CA SER A 170 -12.08 3.00 -19.41
C SER A 170 -10.62 2.56 -19.37
N PRO A 171 -10.18 1.58 -20.17
CA PRO A 171 -8.78 1.20 -20.23
C PRO A 171 -7.90 2.38 -20.66
N HIS A 172 -6.92 2.71 -19.86
CA HIS A 172 -5.89 3.71 -20.17
C HIS A 172 -4.67 3.52 -19.31
N SER A 173 -3.54 4.06 -19.72
CA SER A 173 -2.35 4.17 -18.88
C SER A 173 -2.34 5.53 -18.21
N PHE A 174 -1.83 5.58 -16.99
CA PHE A 174 -1.67 6.79 -16.22
C PHE A 174 -0.34 6.76 -15.47
N HIS A 175 0.12 7.92 -15.08
CA HIS A 175 1.31 8.11 -14.27
C HIS A 175 0.92 8.25 -12.81
N PHE A 176 1.60 7.53 -11.92
CA PHE A 176 1.42 7.63 -10.47
C PHE A 176 2.72 8.08 -9.82
N TYR A 177 2.65 9.19 -9.12
CA TYR A 177 3.74 9.72 -8.31
C TYR A 177 3.34 9.74 -6.84
N LEU A 178 4.29 9.38 -5.97
CA LEU A 178 4.15 9.47 -4.53
C LEU A 178 5.47 9.89 -3.90
N GLU A 179 5.40 10.76 -2.91
CA GLU A 179 6.53 11.10 -2.04
C GLU A 179 6.15 10.94 -0.57
N ALA A 180 7.10 10.50 0.22
CA ALA A 180 6.98 10.39 1.67
C ALA A 180 8.31 10.79 2.33
N TRP A 181 8.21 11.31 3.53
CA TRP A 181 9.33 11.78 4.31
C TRP A 181 9.42 11.03 5.64
N ASP A 182 10.63 10.74 6.10
CA ASP A 182 10.88 10.18 7.42
C ASP A 182 10.87 11.25 8.53
N GLY A 183 11.04 10.82 9.78
CA GLY A 183 11.04 11.71 10.95
C GLY A 183 12.25 12.66 11.02
N VAL A 184 13.27 12.49 10.18
CA VAL A 184 14.46 13.34 10.10
C VAL A 184 14.62 14.03 8.75
N ASN A 185 13.53 14.07 7.96
CA ASN A 185 13.41 14.79 6.71
C ASN A 185 14.18 14.21 5.52
N ASN A 186 14.44 12.92 5.49
CA ASN A 186 14.85 12.28 4.26
C ASN A 186 13.62 11.88 3.44
N LYS A 187 13.70 12.03 2.12
CA LYS A 187 12.61 11.78 1.19
C LYS A 187 12.80 10.50 0.40
N SER A 188 11.73 9.74 0.25
CA SER A 188 11.61 8.69 -0.75
C SER A 188 10.46 8.96 -1.72
N THR A 189 10.58 8.46 -2.95
CA THR A 189 9.57 8.64 -3.99
C THR A 189 9.28 7.33 -4.72
N ILE A 190 8.03 7.20 -5.18
CA ILE A 190 7.60 6.24 -6.21
C ILE A 190 7.18 7.04 -7.44
N ASP A 191 7.58 6.55 -8.61
CA ASP A 191 7.28 7.12 -9.91
C ASP A 191 7.02 5.96 -10.88
N LEU A 192 5.76 5.69 -11.23
CA LEU A 192 5.33 4.50 -11.95
C LEU A 192 4.32 4.84 -13.05
N ASN A 193 4.47 4.17 -14.20
CA ASN A 193 3.40 4.10 -15.18
C ASN A 193 2.54 2.86 -14.91
N LEU A 194 1.26 3.06 -14.73
CA LEU A 194 0.28 2.04 -14.37
C LEU A 194 -0.84 2.00 -15.41
N ASP A 195 -1.54 0.88 -15.48
CA ASP A 195 -2.64 0.72 -16.41
C ASP A 195 -3.96 0.55 -15.65
N VAL A 196 -4.98 1.34 -15.97
CA VAL A 196 -6.36 1.03 -15.59
C VAL A 196 -6.87 -0.06 -16.53
N LEU A 197 -7.24 -1.20 -15.98
CA LEU A 197 -7.99 -2.20 -16.73
C LEU A 197 -9.45 -1.76 -16.73
N GLY A 198 -9.94 -1.35 -17.87
CA GLY A 198 -11.36 -0.98 -17.98
C GLY A 198 -12.27 -2.11 -17.53
N THR A 199 -13.42 -1.75 -16.95
CA THR A 199 -14.47 -2.75 -16.74
C THR A 199 -14.96 -3.21 -18.13
N PRO A 200 -14.90 -4.50 -18.44
CA PRO A 200 -15.39 -5.01 -19.70
C PRO A 200 -16.90 -4.69 -19.83
N PRO A 201 -17.42 -4.61 -21.04
CA PRO A 201 -18.85 -4.56 -21.26
C PRO A 201 -19.53 -5.65 -20.44
N LYS A 202 -20.69 -5.35 -19.85
CA LYS A 202 -21.42 -6.22 -18.89
C LYS A 202 -21.58 -7.71 -19.32
N ASN A 203 -21.25 -8.06 -20.58
CA ASN A 203 -21.42 -9.39 -21.15
C ASN A 203 -20.12 -10.05 -21.64
N GLU A 204 -18.94 -9.46 -21.42
CA GLU A 204 -17.68 -10.03 -21.87
C GLU A 204 -16.83 -10.44 -20.67
N LEU A 205 -16.28 -11.67 -20.74
CA LEU A 205 -15.26 -12.15 -19.81
C LEU A 205 -13.89 -11.74 -20.35
N LEU A 206 -13.22 -10.83 -19.67
CA LEU A 206 -11.87 -10.41 -20.02
C LEU A 206 -10.86 -11.17 -19.16
N LEU A 207 -9.89 -11.77 -19.84
CA LEU A 207 -8.67 -12.32 -19.22
C LEU A 207 -7.48 -11.54 -19.74
N SER A 208 -6.71 -10.93 -18.85
CA SER A 208 -5.56 -10.09 -19.22
C SER A 208 -4.39 -10.25 -18.25
N LYS A 209 -3.22 -9.65 -18.64
CA LYS A 209 -2.00 -9.69 -17.82
C LYS A 209 -1.60 -11.12 -17.40
N VAL A 210 -1.73 -12.08 -18.31
CA VAL A 210 -1.42 -13.49 -18.05
C VAL A 210 0.08 -13.73 -18.26
N TYR A 211 0.78 -14.04 -17.20
CA TYR A 211 2.22 -14.38 -17.27
C TYR A 211 2.66 -15.27 -16.10
N PRO A 212 3.67 -16.15 -16.30
CA PRO A 212 4.27 -16.90 -15.22
C PRO A 212 5.33 -16.06 -14.49
N PHE A 213 5.33 -16.09 -13.16
CA PHE A 213 6.36 -15.45 -12.34
C PHE A 213 6.75 -16.35 -11.15
N PRO A 214 8.07 -16.59 -10.89
CA PRO A 214 9.21 -16.17 -11.70
C PRO A 214 9.28 -16.88 -13.06
N ASN A 215 9.88 -16.21 -14.06
CA ASN A 215 10.21 -16.78 -15.35
C ASN A 215 11.55 -16.17 -15.84
N PRO A 216 12.66 -16.95 -15.96
CA PRO A 216 12.74 -18.41 -15.72
C PRO A 216 12.54 -18.83 -14.25
N PHE A 217 12.22 -20.11 -14.05
CA PHE A 217 12.06 -20.70 -12.72
C PHE A 217 12.91 -21.99 -12.58
N SER A 218 13.23 -22.36 -11.33
CA SER A 218 13.99 -23.56 -11.01
C SER A 218 13.20 -24.59 -10.18
N SER A 219 12.25 -24.14 -9.34
CA SER A 219 11.49 -24.99 -8.43
C SER A 219 9.98 -24.86 -8.58
N GLY A 220 9.53 -23.89 -9.34
CA GLY A 220 8.12 -23.63 -9.58
C GLY A 220 7.87 -22.20 -10.01
N THR A 221 6.67 -21.93 -10.49
CA THR A 221 6.21 -20.62 -10.93
C THR A 221 4.72 -20.46 -10.60
N HIS A 222 4.24 -19.24 -10.64
CA HIS A 222 2.82 -18.91 -10.49
C HIS A 222 2.34 -18.26 -11.78
N PHE A 223 1.28 -18.76 -12.37
CA PHE A 223 0.60 -18.06 -13.45
C PHE A 223 -0.29 -17.00 -12.84
N THR A 224 0.06 -15.75 -13.01
CA THR A 224 -0.71 -14.59 -12.54
C THR A 224 -1.58 -14.07 -13.67
N MET A 225 -2.76 -13.57 -13.33
CA MET A 225 -3.71 -13.05 -14.31
C MET A 225 -4.74 -12.12 -13.66
N PHE A 226 -5.34 -11.29 -14.50
CA PHE A 226 -6.53 -10.53 -14.15
C PHE A 226 -7.75 -11.12 -14.84
N VAL A 227 -8.85 -11.29 -14.08
CA VAL A 227 -10.13 -11.81 -14.55
C VAL A 227 -11.22 -10.77 -14.21
N SER A 228 -11.91 -10.29 -15.22
CA SER A 228 -12.87 -9.18 -15.07
C SER A 228 -14.21 -9.57 -14.42
N ASP A 229 -14.53 -10.83 -14.36
CA ASP A 229 -15.82 -11.33 -13.84
C ASP A 229 -15.58 -12.60 -13.01
N ILE A 230 -16.08 -12.61 -11.79
CA ILE A 230 -15.88 -13.69 -10.82
C ILE A 230 -17.23 -14.21 -10.29
N PRO A 231 -17.29 -15.46 -9.84
CA PRO A 231 -16.27 -16.51 -9.96
C PRO A 231 -16.10 -16.99 -11.41
N THR A 232 -14.86 -17.27 -11.81
CA THR A 232 -14.53 -17.78 -13.15
C THR A 232 -13.60 -18.98 -13.07
N THR A 233 -13.90 -20.03 -13.78
CA THR A 233 -13.01 -21.20 -13.88
C THR A 233 -11.88 -20.94 -14.86
N ILE A 234 -10.65 -21.07 -14.38
CA ILE A 234 -9.44 -20.91 -15.18
C ILE A 234 -8.82 -22.29 -15.43
N THR A 235 -8.49 -22.57 -16.68
CA THR A 235 -7.77 -23.78 -17.08
C THR A 235 -6.48 -23.37 -17.81
N ILE A 236 -5.32 -23.79 -17.30
CA ILE A 236 -4.02 -23.58 -17.91
C ILE A 236 -3.50 -24.91 -18.42
N THR A 237 -3.20 -24.98 -19.70
CA THR A 237 -2.59 -26.18 -20.31
C THR A 237 -1.19 -25.83 -20.77
N VAL A 238 -0.19 -26.54 -20.25
CA VAL A 238 1.22 -26.36 -20.61
C VAL A 238 1.62 -27.42 -21.63
N TYR A 239 2.36 -26.99 -22.67
CA TYR A 239 2.83 -27.82 -23.77
C TYR A 239 4.33 -27.72 -23.94
N SER A 240 4.99 -28.82 -24.34
CA SER A 240 6.36 -28.80 -24.83
C SER A 240 6.45 -28.07 -26.18
N LEU A 241 7.66 -27.72 -26.62
CA LEU A 241 7.89 -27.15 -27.95
C LEU A 241 7.40 -28.06 -29.11
N MET A 242 7.30 -29.37 -28.85
CA MET A 242 6.77 -30.34 -29.82
C MET A 242 5.23 -30.48 -29.77
N GLY A 243 4.56 -29.65 -28.98
CA GLY A 243 3.10 -29.68 -28.84
C GLY A 243 2.55 -30.77 -27.93
N ALA A 244 3.40 -31.56 -27.27
CA ALA A 244 2.92 -32.55 -26.30
C ALA A 244 2.44 -31.87 -25.02
N LYS A 245 1.23 -32.25 -24.55
CA LYS A 245 0.66 -31.75 -23.29
C LYS A 245 1.49 -32.23 -22.11
N VAL A 246 1.99 -31.30 -21.30
CA VAL A 246 2.78 -31.56 -20.10
C VAL A 246 1.90 -31.68 -18.87
N ILE A 247 1.05 -30.69 -18.65
CA ILE A 247 0.12 -30.63 -17.51
C ILE A 247 -1.09 -29.77 -17.86
N GLU A 248 -2.17 -29.99 -17.13
CA GLU A 248 -3.31 -29.08 -17.05
C GLU A 248 -3.56 -28.72 -15.62
N LEU A 249 -3.61 -27.43 -15.34
CA LEU A 249 -3.94 -26.84 -14.06
C LEU A 249 -5.34 -26.24 -14.19
N LYS A 250 -6.16 -26.44 -13.17
CA LYS A 250 -7.54 -25.92 -13.17
C LYS A 250 -7.87 -25.42 -11.78
N ASP A 251 -8.40 -24.20 -11.70
CA ASP A 251 -8.83 -23.58 -10.47
C ASP A 251 -9.92 -22.54 -10.75
N THR A 252 -10.56 -22.00 -9.70
CA THR A 252 -11.61 -21.00 -9.81
C THR A 252 -11.11 -19.69 -9.21
N ALA A 253 -11.11 -18.64 -10.04
CA ALA A 253 -10.81 -17.28 -9.61
C ALA A 253 -12.01 -16.73 -8.83
N GLU A 254 -11.81 -16.50 -7.55
CA GLU A 254 -12.78 -15.87 -6.64
C GLU A 254 -12.49 -14.36 -6.47
N GLU A 255 -11.32 -13.91 -6.95
CA GLU A 255 -10.86 -12.53 -6.92
C GLU A 255 -10.37 -12.09 -8.31
N PRO A 256 -10.45 -10.78 -8.65
CA PRO A 256 -10.03 -10.29 -9.96
C PRO A 256 -8.57 -10.56 -10.29
N PHE A 257 -7.65 -10.41 -9.32
CA PHE A 257 -6.27 -10.86 -9.45
C PHE A 257 -6.14 -12.27 -8.92
N PHE A 258 -5.76 -13.18 -9.82
CA PHE A 258 -5.74 -14.59 -9.51
C PHE A 258 -4.41 -15.24 -9.88
N THR A 259 -3.99 -16.21 -9.09
CA THR A 259 -2.73 -16.95 -9.32
C THR A 259 -2.95 -18.45 -9.21
N ILE A 260 -2.36 -19.20 -10.16
CA ILE A 260 -2.33 -20.66 -10.11
C ILE A 260 -0.89 -21.12 -9.98
N PRO A 261 -0.49 -21.79 -8.88
CA PRO A 261 0.86 -22.30 -8.70
C PRO A 261 1.13 -23.51 -9.59
N TRP A 262 2.35 -23.63 -10.08
CA TRP A 262 2.85 -24.82 -10.77
C TRP A 262 4.27 -25.17 -10.26
N ASP A 263 4.43 -26.41 -9.80
CA ASP A 263 5.68 -26.92 -9.22
C ASP A 263 6.71 -27.38 -10.27
N GLY A 264 6.47 -27.10 -11.55
CA GLY A 264 7.36 -27.51 -12.65
C GLY A 264 7.36 -29.02 -12.93
N LYS A 265 6.29 -29.73 -12.54
CA LYS A 265 6.15 -31.16 -12.84
C LYS A 265 5.11 -31.43 -13.91
N SER A 266 5.32 -32.55 -14.62
CA SER A 266 4.35 -33.08 -15.56
C SER A 266 3.19 -33.78 -14.84
N LYS A 267 2.15 -34.15 -15.59
CA LYS A 267 1.01 -34.94 -15.08
C LYS A 267 1.43 -36.25 -14.41
N SER A 268 2.57 -36.83 -14.79
CA SER A 268 3.11 -38.05 -14.15
C SER A 268 3.90 -37.77 -12.86
N GLY A 269 4.03 -36.51 -12.42
CA GLY A 269 4.82 -36.12 -11.26
C GLY A 269 6.33 -35.98 -11.52
N SER A 270 6.78 -36.18 -12.76
CA SER A 270 8.19 -36.03 -13.13
C SER A 270 8.53 -34.57 -13.38
N SER A 271 9.69 -34.10 -12.88
CA SER A 271 10.21 -32.77 -13.19
C SER A 271 10.38 -32.59 -14.69
N ILE A 272 10.02 -31.42 -15.21
CA ILE A 272 10.19 -31.09 -16.61
C ILE A 272 11.67 -30.80 -16.93
N ALA A 273 12.07 -30.98 -18.18
CA ALA A 273 13.40 -30.61 -18.63
C ALA A 273 13.56 -29.08 -18.71
N ASN A 274 14.80 -28.61 -18.58
CA ASN A 274 15.09 -27.19 -18.84
C ASN A 274 14.78 -26.86 -20.32
N GLY A 275 14.07 -25.75 -20.52
CA GLY A 275 13.70 -25.32 -21.87
C GLY A 275 12.52 -24.35 -21.87
N ALA A 276 12.07 -24.03 -23.06
CA ALA A 276 10.88 -23.23 -23.27
C ALA A 276 9.63 -24.12 -23.40
N TYR A 277 8.52 -23.62 -22.90
CA TYR A 277 7.21 -24.26 -22.95
C TYR A 277 6.18 -23.25 -23.42
N PHE A 278 5.16 -23.73 -24.11
CA PHE A 278 3.98 -22.94 -24.40
C PHE A 278 2.92 -23.19 -23.37
N TYR A 279 2.11 -22.20 -23.09
CA TYR A 279 0.91 -22.40 -22.30
C TYR A 279 -0.31 -21.76 -22.97
N HIS A 280 -1.45 -22.37 -22.76
CA HIS A 280 -2.75 -21.88 -23.20
C HIS A 280 -3.63 -21.69 -21.96
N VAL A 281 -4.27 -20.53 -21.87
CA VAL A 281 -5.16 -20.21 -20.76
C VAL A 281 -6.57 -20.06 -21.29
N LYS A 282 -7.51 -20.71 -20.62
CA LYS A 282 -8.93 -20.64 -20.91
C LYS A 282 -9.67 -20.20 -19.65
N ALA A 283 -10.50 -19.19 -19.78
CA ALA A 283 -11.41 -18.73 -18.74
C ALA A 283 -12.85 -19.08 -19.12
N GLU A 284 -13.60 -19.64 -18.19
CA GLU A 284 -15.00 -20.06 -18.41
C GLU A 284 -15.84 -19.65 -17.21
N LYS A 285 -16.93 -18.95 -17.47
CA LYS A 285 -17.98 -18.66 -16.50
C LYS A 285 -19.30 -19.18 -17.00
N GLU A 286 -20.19 -19.59 -16.10
CA GLU A 286 -21.51 -20.09 -16.46
C GLU A 286 -22.25 -19.06 -17.33
N GLY A 287 -22.50 -19.42 -18.61
CA GLY A 287 -23.11 -18.55 -19.62
C GLY A 287 -22.15 -17.64 -20.40
N LYS A 288 -20.82 -17.70 -20.17
CA LYS A 288 -19.78 -16.92 -20.87
C LYS A 288 -18.53 -17.77 -21.09
N SER A 289 -17.86 -17.60 -22.21
CA SER A 289 -16.57 -18.28 -22.49
C SER A 289 -15.68 -17.40 -23.36
#